data_10817afc8c8c1e00ec3c7e3aa3acd4e5
#
_entry.id   10817afc8c8c1e00ec3c7e3aa3acd4e5
#
_cell.length_a   1.000
_cell.length_b   1.000
_cell.length_c   1.000
_cell.angle_alpha   90.00
_cell.angle_beta   90.00
_cell.angle_gamma   90.00
#
_symmetry.space_group_name_H-M   'P 1'
#
loop_
_entity.id
_entity.type
_entity.pdbx_description
1 polymer ?
#
loop_
_entity_poly.entity_id
_entity_poly.type
_entity_poly.pdbx_seq_one_letter_code
_entity_poly.pdbx_strand_id
1 'polypeptide(L)'
;MASRNLFNIDNLSLIDVDENSELIPLMTPEDEKEINNEVLPDSLPILPLRNTVLFPGVVIPITASRDKSIKLINDANNADKLIGVVSQIDKNIEDPSLNDIYKTGTVAKILKVLKMPDGNTTVIIQGKKRFTIEKMISLEPYLKASIQGVPEIMPESSDSEFKAIIDSIKDLALQIIKHLSLIHISEPTRL
;
A
#
# COMPACT_ATOMS: atom_id res chain seq x y z
N MET A 1 -14.61 -30.15 -1.41
CA MET A 1 -13.36 -30.22 -2.18
C MET A 1 -12.55 -28.99 -1.79
N ALA A 2 -11.42 -29.18 -1.18
CA ALA A 2 -10.65 -28.12 -0.53
C ALA A 2 -9.95 -27.24 -1.58
N SER A 3 -10.24 -25.94 -1.53
CA SER A 3 -9.50 -24.92 -2.27
C SER A 3 -8.05 -24.88 -1.76
N ARG A 4 -7.10 -25.32 -2.55
CA ARG A 4 -5.67 -25.19 -2.24
C ARG A 4 -5.27 -23.74 -2.48
N ASN A 5 -4.91 -23.03 -1.41
CA ASN A 5 -4.32 -21.71 -1.44
C ASN A 5 -3.10 -21.70 -2.38
N LEU A 6 -3.16 -20.87 -3.43
CA LEU A 6 -2.06 -20.70 -4.39
C LEU A 6 -0.87 -19.90 -3.83
N PHE A 7 -0.99 -19.30 -2.66
CA PHE A 7 0.06 -18.54 -2.00
C PHE A 7 0.37 -19.16 -0.64
N ASN A 8 1.24 -20.16 -0.64
CA ASN A 8 1.84 -20.63 0.62
C ASN A 8 3.09 -19.80 0.90
N ILE A 9 2.94 -18.82 1.81
CA ILE A 9 4.01 -17.90 2.24
C ILE A 9 4.88 -18.55 3.34
N ASP A 10 4.58 -19.76 3.76
CA ASP A 10 5.27 -20.46 4.86
C ASP A 10 6.78 -20.68 4.64
N ASN A 11 7.30 -20.42 3.43
CA ASN A 11 8.73 -20.52 3.13
C ASN A 11 9.50 -19.18 3.13
N LEU A 12 8.86 -18.06 3.50
CA LEU A 12 9.53 -16.75 3.61
C LEU A 12 9.99 -16.42 5.05
N SER A 13 9.95 -17.38 5.97
CA SER A 13 10.36 -17.21 7.37
C SER A 13 11.89 -17.17 7.61
N LEU A 14 12.70 -16.90 6.58
CA LEU A 14 14.16 -16.82 6.68
C LEU A 14 14.72 -15.39 6.64
N ILE A 15 13.99 -14.42 7.15
CA ILE A 15 14.60 -13.14 7.53
C ILE A 15 14.69 -13.19 9.05
N ASP A 16 15.90 -13.34 9.58
CA ASP A 16 16.22 -13.10 10.99
C ASP A 16 15.85 -11.65 11.28
N VAL A 17 14.71 -11.47 11.91
CA VAL A 17 14.22 -10.16 12.36
C VAL A 17 14.61 -10.07 13.83
N ASP A 18 15.40 -9.07 14.19
CA ASP A 18 15.76 -8.75 15.58
C ASP A 18 14.55 -8.82 16.52
N GLU A 19 14.72 -9.42 17.69
CA GLU A 19 13.67 -9.71 18.69
C GLU A 19 12.85 -8.47 19.17
N ASN A 20 13.15 -7.27 18.69
CA ASN A 20 12.45 -6.02 19.04
C ASN A 20 11.67 -5.38 17.88
N SER A 21 11.57 -6.00 16.72
CA SER A 21 10.71 -5.50 15.65
C SER A 21 9.28 -6.00 15.89
N GLU A 22 8.35 -5.09 16.15
CA GLU A 22 6.91 -5.39 16.10
C GLU A 22 6.61 -5.90 14.68
N LEU A 23 6.44 -7.20 14.52
CA LEU A 23 6.01 -7.83 13.29
C LEU A 23 4.69 -7.20 12.88
N ILE A 24 4.69 -6.46 11.80
CA ILE A 24 3.46 -6.03 11.15
C ILE A 24 2.87 -7.29 10.52
N PRO A 25 1.73 -7.79 11.00
CA PRO A 25 1.18 -9.05 10.50
C PRO A 25 0.94 -8.93 9.01
N LEU A 26 1.53 -9.86 8.24
CA LEU A 26 1.19 -10.05 6.84
C LEU A 26 -0.30 -10.44 6.78
N MET A 27 -0.99 -9.94 5.76
CA MET A 27 -2.41 -10.23 5.55
C MET A 27 -2.68 -11.72 5.60
N THR A 28 -3.65 -12.12 6.41
CA THR A 28 -4.16 -13.49 6.40
C THR A 28 -5.13 -13.69 5.21
N PRO A 29 -5.37 -14.93 4.77
CA PRO A 29 -6.39 -15.22 3.74
C PRO A 29 -7.82 -14.79 4.14
N GLU A 30 -8.06 -14.63 5.43
CA GLU A 30 -9.32 -14.12 5.98
C GLU A 30 -9.42 -12.60 5.81
N ASP A 31 -8.33 -11.88 6.03
CA ASP A 31 -8.25 -10.44 5.76
C ASP A 31 -8.47 -10.12 4.27
N GLU A 32 -7.96 -10.96 3.36
CA GLU A 32 -8.21 -10.81 1.92
C GLU A 32 -9.70 -10.95 1.57
N LYS A 33 -10.40 -11.88 2.19
CA LYS A 33 -11.84 -12.05 1.97
C LYS A 33 -12.67 -10.89 2.51
N GLU A 34 -12.30 -10.37 3.67
CA GLU A 34 -12.94 -9.19 4.25
C GLU A 34 -12.73 -7.96 3.36
N ILE A 35 -11.50 -7.76 2.88
CA ILE A 35 -11.17 -6.66 1.94
C ILE A 35 -12.00 -6.76 0.66
N ASN A 36 -12.15 -7.97 0.12
CA ASN A 36 -12.89 -8.17 -1.13
C ASN A 36 -14.41 -7.92 -0.99
N ASN A 37 -14.97 -8.07 0.21
CA ASN A 37 -16.39 -7.85 0.47
C ASN A 37 -16.71 -6.43 0.98
N GLU A 38 -15.68 -5.63 1.33
CA GLU A 38 -15.87 -4.28 1.87
C GLU A 38 -16.44 -3.36 0.78
N VAL A 39 -17.58 -2.73 1.07
CA VAL A 39 -18.22 -1.76 0.17
C VAL A 39 -17.40 -0.46 0.24
N LEU A 40 -16.94 0.00 -0.91
CA LEU A 40 -16.23 1.26 -1.00
C LEU A 40 -17.18 2.43 -0.81
N PRO A 41 -16.81 3.46 -0.07
CA PRO A 41 -17.60 4.69 0.02
C PRO A 41 -17.57 5.44 -1.33
N ASP A 42 -18.64 6.17 -1.64
CA ASP A 42 -18.76 6.96 -2.87
C ASP A 42 -17.72 8.09 -2.97
N SER A 43 -17.21 8.53 -1.83
CA SER A 43 -16.22 9.62 -1.76
C SER A 43 -15.22 9.42 -0.65
N LEU A 44 -13.96 9.80 -0.92
CA LEU A 44 -12.86 9.71 0.04
C LEU A 44 -12.03 11.00 0.10
N PRO A 45 -11.43 11.29 1.26
CA PRO A 45 -10.31 12.21 1.34
C PRO A 45 -9.10 11.62 0.60
N ILE A 46 -8.46 12.43 -0.26
CA ILE A 46 -7.38 11.98 -1.13
C ILE A 46 -6.04 12.48 -0.62
N LEU A 47 -5.15 11.54 -0.29
CA LEU A 47 -3.78 11.81 0.16
C LEU A 47 -2.79 11.60 -1.00
N PRO A 48 -2.21 12.68 -1.56
CA PRO A 48 -1.17 12.57 -2.58
C PRO A 48 0.16 12.14 -1.98
N LEU A 49 0.76 11.09 -2.53
CA LEU A 49 2.09 10.60 -2.16
C LEU A 49 3.16 11.05 -3.14
N ARG A 50 4.35 11.37 -2.60
CA ARG A 50 5.56 11.63 -3.38
C ARG A 50 6.39 10.36 -3.49
N ASN A 51 6.83 10.02 -4.71
CA ASN A 51 7.77 8.90 -4.97
C ASN A 51 7.33 7.53 -4.43
N THR A 52 6.06 7.34 -4.14
CA THR A 52 5.56 6.10 -3.56
C THR A 52 4.23 5.74 -4.18
N VAL A 53 4.04 4.45 -4.42
CA VAL A 53 2.77 3.86 -4.86
C VAL A 53 2.34 2.85 -3.80
N LEU A 54 1.09 2.96 -3.36
CA LEU A 54 0.49 1.97 -2.46
C LEU A 54 -0.25 0.93 -3.30
N PHE A 55 0.05 -0.34 -3.06
CA PHE A 55 -0.67 -1.46 -3.66
C PHE A 55 -1.65 -2.09 -2.67
N PRO A 56 -2.73 -2.73 -3.16
CA PRO A 56 -3.60 -3.54 -2.31
C PRO A 56 -2.81 -4.59 -1.53
N GLY A 57 -3.21 -4.82 -0.27
CA GLY A 57 -2.56 -5.77 0.63
C GLY A 57 -1.26 -5.30 1.29
N VAL A 58 -0.65 -4.22 0.80
CA VAL A 58 0.63 -3.73 1.32
C VAL A 58 0.42 -2.77 2.49
N VAL A 59 1.23 -2.90 3.53
CA VAL A 59 1.29 -1.99 4.67
C VAL A 59 2.55 -1.15 4.58
N ILE A 60 2.40 0.18 4.61
CA ILE A 60 3.54 1.10 4.56
C ILE A 60 3.41 2.23 5.58
N PRO A 61 4.52 2.71 6.17
CA PRO A 61 4.56 3.95 6.91
C PRO A 61 4.70 5.13 5.93
N ILE A 62 3.97 6.20 6.17
CA ILE A 62 4.05 7.45 5.41
C ILE A 62 4.21 8.61 6.38
N THR A 63 5.17 9.50 6.11
CA THR A 63 5.34 10.73 6.87
C THR A 63 4.70 11.90 6.12
N ALA A 64 3.74 12.54 6.76
CA ALA A 64 3.09 13.76 6.30
C ALA A 64 3.68 14.96 7.03
N SER A 65 4.14 15.95 6.26
CA SER A 65 4.67 17.23 6.76
C SER A 65 3.82 18.44 6.35
N ARG A 66 2.90 18.26 5.39
CA ARG A 66 2.01 19.34 4.91
C ARG A 66 0.80 19.46 5.83
N ASP A 67 0.41 20.66 6.19
CA ASP A 67 -0.74 20.91 7.06
C ASP A 67 -2.03 20.27 6.53
N LYS A 68 -2.29 20.38 5.22
CA LYS A 68 -3.46 19.74 4.56
C LYS A 68 -3.46 18.23 4.73
N SER A 69 -2.29 17.58 4.59
CA SER A 69 -2.14 16.12 4.75
C SER A 69 -2.30 15.69 6.20
N ILE A 70 -1.71 16.44 7.14
CA ILE A 70 -1.83 16.18 8.58
C ILE A 70 -3.29 16.31 9.01
N LYS A 71 -3.98 17.36 8.55
CA LYS A 71 -5.40 17.57 8.83
C LYS A 71 -6.25 16.44 8.28
N LEU A 72 -6.02 16.04 7.01
CA LEU A 72 -6.70 14.92 6.39
C LEU A 72 -6.56 13.64 7.21
N ILE A 73 -5.33 13.30 7.61
CA ILE A 73 -5.04 12.09 8.40
C ILE A 73 -5.77 12.12 9.75
N ASN A 74 -5.74 13.26 10.44
CA ASN A 74 -6.41 13.40 11.73
C ASN A 74 -7.93 13.28 11.61
N ASP A 75 -8.53 13.94 10.61
CA ASP A 75 -9.97 13.90 10.37
C ASP A 75 -10.41 12.49 9.98
N ALA A 76 -9.69 11.84 9.06
CA ALA A 76 -9.98 10.46 8.66
C ALA A 76 -9.79 9.45 9.80
N ASN A 77 -8.77 9.62 10.64
CA ASN A 77 -8.53 8.74 11.79
C ASN A 77 -9.66 8.81 12.84
N ASN A 78 -10.31 9.96 12.96
CA ASN A 78 -11.45 10.16 13.87
C ASN A 78 -12.79 9.73 13.25
N ALA A 79 -12.83 9.47 11.93
CA ALA A 79 -14.00 8.99 11.20
C ALA A 79 -13.84 7.49 10.87
N ASP A 80 -13.99 7.13 9.62
CA ASP A 80 -14.02 5.73 9.13
C ASP A 80 -12.62 5.10 8.98
N LYS A 81 -11.56 5.88 9.22
CA LYS A 81 -10.15 5.49 9.01
C LYS A 81 -9.82 5.11 7.58
N LEU A 82 -10.64 5.53 6.62
CA LEU A 82 -10.44 5.28 5.20
C LEU A 82 -9.97 6.54 4.49
N ILE A 83 -8.97 6.38 3.65
CA ILE A 83 -8.41 7.43 2.79
C ILE A 83 -8.16 6.88 1.40
N GLY A 84 -8.25 7.73 0.39
CA GLY A 84 -7.77 7.43 -0.96
C GLY A 84 -6.32 7.87 -1.08
N VAL A 85 -5.45 6.98 -1.50
CA VAL A 85 -4.02 7.25 -1.68
C VAL A 85 -3.69 7.22 -3.16
N VAL A 86 -3.08 8.29 -3.66
CA VAL A 86 -2.68 8.44 -5.07
C VAL A 86 -1.25 8.96 -5.17
N SER A 87 -0.53 8.58 -6.21
CA SER A 87 0.82 9.11 -6.43
C SER A 87 0.76 10.46 -7.14
N GLN A 88 1.65 11.37 -6.78
CA GLN A 88 1.90 12.61 -7.51
C GLN A 88 2.64 12.31 -8.81
N ILE A 89 2.31 13.04 -9.89
CA ILE A 89 3.01 12.98 -11.17
C ILE A 89 4.37 13.67 -11.04
N ASP A 90 4.39 14.91 -10.52
CA ASP A 90 5.63 15.63 -10.21
C ASP A 90 5.79 15.81 -8.70
N LYS A 91 6.86 15.23 -8.18
CA LYS A 91 7.23 15.29 -6.75
C LYS A 91 7.54 16.69 -6.23
N ASN A 92 7.90 17.62 -7.13
CA ASN A 92 8.32 18.97 -6.75
C ASN A 92 7.14 19.90 -6.46
N ILE A 93 5.94 19.54 -6.87
CA ILE A 93 4.73 20.32 -6.60
C ILE A 93 4.37 20.18 -5.12
N GLU A 94 4.37 21.29 -4.39
CA GLU A 94 4.07 21.28 -2.95
C GLU A 94 2.59 21.09 -2.66
N ASP A 95 1.71 21.78 -3.40
CA ASP A 95 0.25 21.68 -3.25
C ASP A 95 -0.38 21.17 -4.56
N PRO A 96 -0.43 19.82 -4.73
CA PRO A 96 -0.89 19.22 -5.97
C PRO A 96 -2.39 19.40 -6.15
N SER A 97 -2.77 19.76 -7.37
CA SER A 97 -4.14 19.76 -7.88
C SER A 97 -4.51 18.40 -8.50
N LEU A 98 -5.73 18.28 -9.04
CA LEU A 98 -6.17 17.07 -9.75
C LEU A 98 -5.27 16.71 -10.95
N ASN A 99 -4.71 17.71 -11.63
CA ASN A 99 -3.86 17.49 -12.81
C ASN A 99 -2.45 17.02 -12.45
N ASP A 100 -2.07 17.15 -11.19
CA ASP A 100 -0.74 16.82 -10.67
C ASP A 100 -0.68 15.44 -10.00
N ILE A 101 -1.80 14.70 -10.00
CA ILE A 101 -1.93 13.37 -9.41
C ILE A 101 -2.44 12.37 -10.43
N TYR A 102 -2.07 11.10 -10.24
CA TYR A 102 -2.63 10.02 -11.03
C TYR A 102 -4.10 9.78 -10.67
N LYS A 103 -4.91 9.44 -11.68
CA LYS A 103 -6.34 9.17 -11.48
C LYS A 103 -6.60 7.86 -10.76
N THR A 104 -5.71 6.89 -10.91
CA THR A 104 -5.82 5.59 -10.25
C THR A 104 -5.05 5.60 -8.94
N GLY A 105 -5.69 5.13 -7.88
CA GLY A 105 -5.11 5.02 -6.55
C GLY A 105 -5.57 3.78 -5.82
N THR A 106 -5.21 3.71 -4.54
CA THR A 106 -5.59 2.60 -3.64
C THR A 106 -6.31 3.17 -2.42
N VAL A 107 -7.48 2.62 -2.10
CA VAL A 107 -8.16 2.87 -0.82
C VAL A 107 -7.30 2.28 0.27
N ALA A 108 -7.01 3.06 1.29
CA ALA A 108 -6.18 2.65 2.41
C ALA A 108 -6.91 2.80 3.73
N LYS A 109 -6.69 1.86 4.64
CA LYS A 109 -7.13 1.93 6.02
C LYS A 109 -6.00 2.45 6.90
N ILE A 110 -6.28 3.44 7.72
CA ILE A 110 -5.34 3.93 8.73
C ILE A 110 -5.29 2.92 9.88
N LEU A 111 -4.10 2.34 10.12
CA LEU A 111 -3.86 1.42 11.22
C LEU A 111 -3.39 2.16 12.47
N LYS A 112 -2.41 3.07 12.33
CA LYS A 112 -1.82 3.79 13.46
C LYS A 112 -1.37 5.19 13.00
N VAL A 113 -1.56 6.17 13.87
CA VAL A 113 -1.06 7.55 13.66
C VAL A 113 -0.07 7.86 14.77
N LEU A 114 1.13 8.30 14.40
CA LEU A 114 2.22 8.66 15.30
C LEU A 114 2.58 10.13 15.09
N LYS A 115 2.43 10.94 16.12
CA LYS A 115 2.87 12.33 16.12
C LYS A 115 4.35 12.38 16.49
N MET A 116 5.15 12.94 15.61
CA MET A 116 6.59 13.05 15.83
C MET A 116 6.93 14.37 16.55
N PRO A 117 8.02 14.40 17.34
CA PRO A 117 8.42 15.62 18.07
C PRO A 117 8.77 16.82 17.16
N ASP A 118 9.13 16.55 15.90
CA ASP A 118 9.46 17.55 14.87
C ASP A 118 8.22 18.20 14.21
N GLY A 119 7.00 17.86 14.67
CA GLY A 119 5.73 18.36 14.14
C GLY A 119 5.19 17.55 12.97
N ASN A 120 5.96 16.61 12.42
CA ASN A 120 5.50 15.71 11.37
C ASN A 120 4.53 14.65 11.94
N THR A 121 3.71 14.08 11.08
CA THR A 121 2.82 12.98 11.44
C THR A 121 3.15 11.76 10.59
N THR A 122 3.57 10.67 11.22
CA THR A 122 3.74 9.38 10.55
C THR A 122 2.48 8.56 10.70
N VAL A 123 1.96 8.05 9.61
CA VAL A 123 0.77 7.20 9.56
C VAL A 123 1.14 5.84 8.97
N ILE A 124 0.73 4.77 9.63
CA ILE A 124 0.83 3.41 9.10
C ILE A 124 -0.51 3.12 8.43
N ILE A 125 -0.45 2.82 7.14
CA ILE A 125 -1.62 2.56 6.31
C ILE A 125 -1.52 1.20 5.63
N GLN A 126 -2.67 0.57 5.43
CA GLN A 126 -2.82 -0.68 4.69
C GLN A 126 -3.65 -0.44 3.44
N GLY A 127 -3.10 -0.82 2.28
CA GLY A 127 -3.84 -0.78 1.01
C GLY A 127 -4.96 -1.82 0.99
N LYS A 128 -6.12 -1.42 0.51
CA LYS A 128 -7.32 -2.26 0.39
C LYS A 128 -7.62 -2.59 -1.07
N LYS A 129 -8.36 -1.73 -1.75
CA LYS A 129 -8.81 -1.89 -3.14
C LYS A 129 -8.32 -0.75 -4.01
N ARG A 130 -8.17 -1.03 -5.29
CA ARG A 130 -7.89 0.02 -6.29
C ARG A 130 -9.16 0.80 -6.61
N PHE A 131 -8.99 2.08 -6.85
CA PHE A 131 -10.05 2.97 -7.30
C PHE A 131 -9.56 3.90 -8.39
N THR A 132 -10.51 4.49 -9.11
CA THR A 132 -10.27 5.60 -10.03
C THR A 132 -11.04 6.83 -9.52
N ILE A 133 -10.40 8.00 -9.59
CA ILE A 133 -11.04 9.29 -9.31
C ILE A 133 -11.97 9.61 -10.47
N GLU A 134 -13.26 9.81 -10.17
CA GLU A 134 -14.25 10.27 -11.14
C GLU A 134 -14.32 11.79 -11.18
N LYS A 135 -14.50 12.39 -10.01
CA LYS A 135 -14.71 13.84 -9.88
C LYS A 135 -14.18 14.36 -8.55
N MET A 136 -13.53 15.52 -8.59
CA MET A 136 -13.20 16.25 -7.37
C MET A 136 -14.46 16.87 -6.77
N ILE A 137 -14.61 16.73 -5.45
CA ILE A 137 -15.71 17.30 -4.67
C ILE A 137 -15.24 18.57 -3.98
N SER A 138 -14.04 18.55 -3.40
CA SER A 138 -13.47 19.70 -2.67
C SER A 138 -11.95 19.69 -2.77
N LEU A 139 -11.38 20.91 -2.76
CA LEU A 139 -9.93 21.14 -2.67
C LEU A 139 -9.51 21.61 -1.28
N GLU A 140 -10.44 22.17 -0.53
CA GLU A 140 -10.22 22.67 0.82
C GLU A 140 -11.15 21.97 1.83
N PRO A 141 -10.70 21.68 3.05
CA PRO A 141 -9.37 21.93 3.62
C PRO A 141 -8.30 20.95 3.12
N TYR A 142 -8.67 19.90 2.42
CA TYR A 142 -7.85 18.91 1.72
C TYR A 142 -8.63 18.34 0.53
N LEU A 143 -7.92 17.63 -0.33
CA LEU A 143 -8.53 17.02 -1.51
C LEU A 143 -9.58 15.97 -1.10
N LYS A 144 -10.79 16.09 -1.65
CA LYS A 144 -11.86 15.09 -1.52
C LYS A 144 -12.42 14.79 -2.90
N ALA A 145 -12.60 13.51 -3.22
CA ALA A 145 -13.05 13.09 -4.54
C ALA A 145 -14.12 12.00 -4.46
N SER A 146 -15.00 11.98 -5.47
CA SER A 146 -15.83 10.82 -5.80
C SER A 146 -14.95 9.78 -6.46
N ILE A 147 -15.12 8.53 -6.06
CA ILE A 147 -14.31 7.42 -6.52
C ILE A 147 -15.16 6.28 -7.06
N GLN A 148 -14.60 5.55 -8.03
CA GLN A 148 -15.16 4.31 -8.53
C GLN A 148 -14.17 3.17 -8.28
N GLY A 149 -14.62 2.09 -7.67
CA GLY A 149 -13.79 0.90 -7.48
C GLY A 149 -13.40 0.26 -8.80
N VAL A 150 -12.13 -0.13 -8.92
CA VAL A 150 -11.64 -0.89 -10.07
C VAL A 150 -11.82 -2.38 -9.76
N PRO A 151 -12.63 -3.11 -10.55
CA PRO A 151 -12.79 -4.54 -10.33
C PRO A 151 -11.48 -5.29 -10.59
N GLU A 152 -11.19 -6.27 -9.76
CA GLU A 152 -10.07 -7.18 -9.98
C GLU A 152 -10.53 -8.33 -10.86
N ILE A 153 -9.85 -8.51 -12.00
CA ILE A 153 -10.08 -9.63 -12.90
C ILE A 153 -9.08 -10.71 -12.51
N MET A 154 -9.59 -11.75 -11.86
CA MET A 154 -8.79 -12.93 -11.53
C MET A 154 -8.86 -13.91 -12.70
N PRO A 155 -7.69 -14.36 -13.24
CA PRO A 155 -7.69 -15.41 -14.25
C PRO A 155 -8.19 -16.72 -13.66
N GLU A 156 -8.71 -17.60 -14.50
CA GLU A 156 -9.13 -18.92 -14.05
C GLU A 156 -7.94 -19.70 -13.49
N SER A 157 -8.16 -20.45 -12.41
CA SER A 157 -7.11 -21.26 -11.76
C SER A 157 -6.52 -22.36 -12.65
N SER A 158 -7.19 -22.65 -13.78
CA SER A 158 -6.77 -23.59 -14.81
C SER A 158 -5.85 -23.00 -15.88
N ASP A 159 -5.65 -21.67 -15.88
CA ASP A 159 -4.83 -20.98 -16.88
C ASP A 159 -3.34 -21.34 -16.69
N SER A 160 -2.84 -22.21 -17.57
CA SER A 160 -1.47 -22.69 -17.53
C SER A 160 -0.44 -21.62 -17.89
N GLU A 161 -0.81 -20.67 -18.75
CA GLU A 161 0.04 -19.56 -19.16
C GLU A 161 0.24 -18.57 -18.01
N PHE A 162 -0.86 -18.21 -17.34
CA PHE A 162 -0.78 -17.37 -16.14
C PHE A 162 0.08 -18.01 -15.04
N LYS A 163 -0.09 -19.31 -14.81
CA LYS A 163 0.71 -20.03 -13.81
C LYS A 163 2.20 -20.03 -14.16
N ALA A 164 2.57 -20.25 -15.43
CA ALA A 164 3.95 -20.22 -15.88
C ALA A 164 4.58 -18.82 -15.70
N ILE A 165 3.84 -17.75 -15.96
CA ILE A 165 4.28 -16.38 -15.72
C ILE A 165 4.55 -16.13 -14.23
N ILE A 166 3.63 -16.53 -13.35
CA ILE A 166 3.81 -16.41 -11.90
C ILE A 166 5.05 -17.17 -11.42
N ASP A 167 5.23 -18.40 -11.86
CA ASP A 167 6.39 -19.20 -11.47
C ASP A 167 7.70 -18.57 -11.96
N SER A 168 7.72 -18.03 -13.18
CA SER A 168 8.87 -17.29 -13.71
C SER A 168 9.20 -16.04 -12.89
N ILE A 169 8.18 -15.26 -12.47
CA ILE A 169 8.36 -14.08 -11.62
C ILE A 169 8.94 -14.47 -10.25
N LYS A 170 8.44 -15.57 -9.65
CA LYS A 170 8.97 -16.08 -8.39
C LYS A 170 10.43 -16.49 -8.50
N ASP A 171 10.80 -17.19 -9.56
CA ASP A 171 12.17 -17.63 -9.79
C ASP A 171 13.12 -16.45 -9.96
N LEU A 172 12.72 -15.43 -10.73
CA LEU A 172 13.48 -14.18 -10.88
C LEU A 172 13.64 -13.43 -9.56
N ALA A 173 12.59 -13.33 -8.77
CA ALA A 173 12.63 -12.70 -7.45
C ALA A 173 13.60 -13.43 -6.51
N LEU A 174 13.56 -14.77 -6.48
CA LEU A 174 14.50 -15.59 -5.70
C LEU A 174 15.95 -15.41 -6.14
N GLN A 175 16.20 -15.30 -7.46
CA GLN A 175 17.54 -15.02 -7.97
C GLN A 175 18.05 -13.66 -7.49
N ILE A 176 17.22 -12.61 -7.54
CA ILE A 176 17.58 -11.26 -7.05
C ILE A 176 17.93 -11.32 -5.55
N ILE A 177 17.12 -11.98 -4.73
CA ILE A 177 17.35 -12.13 -3.29
C ILE A 177 18.67 -12.84 -3.02
N LYS A 178 18.96 -13.94 -3.75
CA LYS A 178 20.22 -14.67 -3.62
C LYS A 178 21.43 -13.81 -3.97
N HIS A 179 21.35 -13.00 -5.03
CA HIS A 179 22.44 -12.11 -5.41
C HIS A 179 22.66 -11.01 -4.37
N LEU A 180 21.61 -10.42 -3.81
CA LEU A 180 21.71 -9.43 -2.75
C LEU A 180 22.31 -10.00 -1.46
N SER A 181 21.94 -11.21 -1.06
CA SER A 181 22.48 -11.90 0.11
C SER A 181 23.98 -12.21 -0.04
N LEU A 182 24.45 -12.57 -1.25
CA LEU A 182 25.87 -12.83 -1.51
C LEU A 182 26.73 -11.57 -1.44
N ILE A 183 26.20 -10.39 -1.73
CA ILE A 183 26.93 -9.11 -1.62
C ILE A 183 27.21 -8.76 -0.16
N HIS A 184 26.35 -9.12 0.78
CA HIS A 184 26.55 -8.85 2.21
C HIS A 184 27.55 -9.78 2.89
N ILE A 185 27.82 -10.96 2.33
CA ILE A 185 28.77 -11.95 2.90
C ILE A 185 30.21 -11.70 2.45
N SER A 186 30.43 -10.85 1.44
CA SER A 186 31.73 -10.64 0.83
C SER A 186 32.53 -9.43 1.36
N GLU A 187 32.06 -8.71 2.37
CA GLU A 187 32.87 -7.71 3.06
C GLU A 187 33.71 -8.38 4.15
N PRO A 188 35.02 -8.58 3.94
CA PRO A 188 35.91 -9.03 5.02
C PRO A 188 36.03 -7.90 6.05
N THR A 189 35.59 -8.16 7.27
CA THR A 189 35.88 -7.33 8.42
C THR A 189 37.40 -7.18 8.51
N ARG A 190 37.97 -6.06 8.08
CA ARG A 190 39.36 -5.71 8.39
C ARG A 190 39.41 -5.33 9.86
N LEU A 191 40.10 -6.18 10.62
CA LEU A 191 40.65 -5.87 11.93
C LEU A 191 41.71 -4.75 11.83
#